data_5a432ab1a1624788e176af7ccd88396d
#
_entry.id   5a432ab1a1624788e176af7ccd88396d
#
_cell.length_a   1.000
_cell.length_b   1.000
_cell.length_c   1.000
_cell.angle_alpha   90.00
_cell.angle_beta   90.00
_cell.angle_gamma   90.00
#
_symmetry.space_group_name_H-M   'P 1'
#
loop_
_entity.id
_entity.type
_entity.pdbx_description
1 polymer ?
#
loop_
_entity_poly.entity_id
_entity_poly.type
_entity_poly.pdbx_seq_one_letter_code
_entity_poly.pdbx_strand_id
1 'polypeptide(L)'
;MTSVKVITEVSKVKILPITLEAAYQVASNLRPEDRRECVEGHGIDPIIHVVLASQDGSCWSFTMPNGETAGIVGIIDDQIWMLCTPVIHQYPLTFAREAKRWLDSRTEPYLWNVVDKRNTVHIKLLKFLGFTLHEELSFGPNNLPFIRFDRWIH
;
A
#
# COMPACT_ATOMS: atom_id res chain seq x y z
N MET A 1 -16.26 22.80 -29.31
CA MET A 1 -16.65 21.94 -28.67
C MET A 1 -15.93 20.71 -28.38
N THR A 2 -14.77 20.74 -28.15
CA THR A 2 -13.92 19.60 -27.88
C THR A 2 -13.54 19.45 -26.44
N SER A 3 -14.02 20.36 -25.61
CA SER A 3 -13.62 20.38 -24.22
C SER A 3 -14.03 19.15 -23.43
N VAL A 4 -15.06 18.47 -23.88
CA VAL A 4 -15.55 17.29 -23.18
C VAL A 4 -14.54 16.15 -23.15
N LYS A 5 -13.72 16.06 -24.19
CA LYS A 5 -12.73 14.98 -24.27
C LYS A 5 -11.62 15.12 -23.25
N VAL A 6 -11.29 16.35 -22.87
CA VAL A 6 -10.21 16.59 -21.94
C VAL A 6 -10.57 16.07 -20.56
N ILE A 7 -11.85 16.15 -20.19
CA ILE A 7 -12.30 15.80 -18.86
C ILE A 7 -12.12 14.30 -18.58
N THR A 8 -12.29 13.46 -19.58
CA THR A 8 -12.24 12.02 -19.38
C THR A 8 -10.84 11.49 -19.09
N GLU A 9 -9.80 12.32 -19.32
CA GLU A 9 -8.44 11.85 -19.15
C GLU A 9 -7.78 12.34 -17.88
N VAL A 10 -8.49 13.11 -17.07
CA VAL A 10 -7.90 13.76 -15.93
C VAL A 10 -7.64 12.86 -14.75
N SER A 11 -8.44 11.81 -14.59
CA SER A 11 -8.40 11.03 -13.38
C SER A 11 -7.65 9.73 -13.55
N LYS A 12 -6.42 9.79 -13.91
CA LYS A 12 -5.61 8.58 -14.07
C LYS A 12 -4.69 8.37 -12.91
N VAL A 13 -4.82 7.23 -12.26
CA VAL A 13 -3.84 6.71 -11.33
C VAL A 13 -2.86 5.87 -12.14
N LYS A 14 -1.57 6.05 -11.89
CA LYS A 14 -0.53 5.26 -12.55
C LYS A 14 0.09 4.32 -11.52
N ILE A 15 0.08 3.04 -11.85
CA ILE A 15 0.71 2.02 -11.01
C ILE A 15 1.85 1.44 -11.83
N LEU A 16 3.06 1.77 -11.44
CA LEU A 16 4.26 1.47 -12.22
C LEU A 16 5.33 0.82 -11.35
N PRO A 17 6.22 0.03 -11.96
CA PRO A 17 7.39 -0.46 -11.23
C PRO A 17 8.09 0.71 -10.55
N ILE A 18 8.51 0.50 -9.32
CA ILE A 18 9.05 1.59 -8.50
C ILE A 18 10.40 2.05 -9.01
N THR A 19 10.64 3.37 -8.90
CA THR A 19 11.97 3.93 -9.08
C THR A 19 12.61 4.18 -7.72
N LEU A 20 13.93 4.29 -7.67
CA LEU A 20 14.63 4.61 -6.43
C LEU A 20 14.16 5.95 -5.87
N GLU A 21 13.93 6.93 -6.73
CA GLU A 21 13.46 8.24 -6.33
C GLU A 21 12.08 8.16 -5.67
N ALA A 22 11.14 7.44 -6.29
CA ALA A 22 9.81 7.27 -5.73
C ALA A 22 9.84 6.52 -4.39
N ALA A 23 10.70 5.50 -4.29
CA ALA A 23 10.88 4.76 -3.05
C ALA A 23 11.30 5.67 -1.91
N TYR A 24 12.31 6.49 -2.15
CA TYR A 24 12.83 7.42 -1.15
C TYR A 24 11.80 8.47 -0.77
N GLN A 25 11.10 9.01 -1.77
CA GLN A 25 10.08 10.02 -1.55
C GLN A 25 8.94 9.51 -0.67
N VAL A 26 8.44 8.33 -0.97
CA VAL A 26 7.35 7.75 -0.18
C VAL A 26 7.82 7.39 1.22
N ALA A 27 8.95 6.72 1.34
CA ALA A 27 9.46 6.27 2.64
C ALA A 27 9.78 7.43 3.57
N SER A 28 10.13 8.60 3.01
CA SER A 28 10.42 9.81 3.78
C SER A 28 9.18 10.58 4.19
N ASN A 29 8.01 10.26 3.61
CA ASN A 29 6.78 11.02 3.79
C ASN A 29 5.60 10.14 4.14
N LEU A 30 5.81 9.08 4.91
CA LEU A 30 4.75 8.14 5.27
C LEU A 30 3.70 8.80 6.16
N ARG A 31 2.46 8.29 6.07
CA ARG A 31 1.45 8.56 7.08
C ARG A 31 2.03 8.18 8.45
N PRO A 32 1.72 8.94 9.51
CA PRO A 32 2.24 8.61 10.84
C PRO A 32 1.92 7.16 11.26
N GLU A 33 0.73 6.67 10.93
CA GLU A 33 0.32 5.30 11.26
C GLU A 33 1.16 4.26 10.54
N ASP A 34 1.49 4.49 9.28
CA ASP A 34 2.31 3.56 8.51
C ASP A 34 3.76 3.57 8.99
N ARG A 35 4.27 4.76 9.31
CA ARG A 35 5.60 4.86 9.89
C ARG A 35 5.67 4.13 11.25
N ARG A 36 4.66 4.32 12.09
CA ARG A 36 4.58 3.67 13.40
C ARG A 36 4.55 2.15 13.25
N GLU A 37 3.80 1.64 12.27
CA GLU A 37 3.75 0.21 12.02
C GLU A 37 5.12 -0.36 11.65
N CYS A 38 5.89 0.35 10.84
CA CYS A 38 7.26 -0.06 10.51
C CYS A 38 8.18 -0.01 11.73
N VAL A 39 8.22 1.13 12.41
CA VAL A 39 9.23 1.38 13.46
C VAL A 39 8.88 0.62 14.75
N GLU A 40 7.65 0.77 15.24
CA GLU A 40 7.23 0.13 16.48
C GLU A 40 6.77 -1.30 16.27
N GLY A 41 6.08 -1.57 15.16
CA GLY A 41 5.51 -2.87 14.88
C GLY A 41 6.54 -3.87 14.38
N HIS A 42 7.27 -3.53 13.34
CA HIS A 42 8.24 -4.43 12.71
C HIS A 42 9.67 -4.21 13.21
N GLY A 43 9.95 -3.08 13.87
CA GLY A 43 11.30 -2.76 14.32
C GLY A 43 12.26 -2.43 13.18
N ILE A 44 11.75 -1.85 12.10
CA ILE A 44 12.55 -1.56 10.91
C ILE A 44 12.52 -0.08 10.57
N ASP A 45 13.57 0.38 9.89
CA ASP A 45 13.62 1.72 9.32
C ASP A 45 12.92 1.67 7.95
N PRO A 46 11.84 2.44 7.76
CA PRO A 46 11.10 2.37 6.50
C PRO A 46 11.92 2.81 5.28
N ILE A 47 12.83 3.76 5.42
CA ILE A 47 13.65 4.20 4.29
C ILE A 47 14.57 3.06 3.83
N ILE A 48 15.27 2.43 4.76
CA ILE A 48 16.16 1.31 4.43
C ILE A 48 15.36 0.16 3.83
N HIS A 49 14.23 -0.19 4.44
CA HIS A 49 13.40 -1.29 3.96
C HIS A 49 12.91 -1.06 2.54
N VAL A 50 12.35 0.12 2.26
CA VAL A 50 11.75 0.43 0.96
C VAL A 50 12.83 0.56 -0.12
N VAL A 51 13.96 1.19 0.20
CA VAL A 51 15.07 1.32 -0.76
C VAL A 51 15.61 -0.05 -1.15
N LEU A 52 15.79 -0.95 -0.20
CA LEU A 52 16.22 -2.32 -0.51
C LEU A 52 15.18 -3.05 -1.35
N ALA A 53 13.91 -2.95 -0.98
CA ALA A 53 12.84 -3.60 -1.72
C ALA A 53 12.71 -3.07 -3.14
N SER A 54 13.02 -1.79 -3.38
CA SER A 54 12.93 -1.20 -4.71
C SER A 54 13.92 -1.79 -5.70
N GLN A 55 14.92 -2.51 -5.23
CA GLN A 55 16.00 -3.02 -6.08
C GLN A 55 15.74 -4.43 -6.62
N ASP A 56 14.73 -5.13 -6.12
CA ASP A 56 14.48 -6.52 -6.51
C ASP A 56 13.32 -6.71 -7.50
N GLY A 57 12.68 -5.63 -7.93
CA GLY A 57 11.60 -5.70 -8.91
C GLY A 57 10.25 -6.12 -8.33
N SER A 58 10.12 -6.21 -7.01
CA SER A 58 8.90 -6.69 -6.36
C SER A 58 7.97 -5.57 -5.90
N CYS A 59 8.23 -4.33 -6.30
CA CYS A 59 7.49 -3.17 -5.80
C CYS A 59 6.94 -2.29 -6.92
N TRP A 60 5.76 -1.72 -6.64
CA TRP A 60 5.09 -0.76 -7.53
C TRP A 60 4.71 0.48 -6.74
N SER A 61 4.70 1.62 -7.42
CA SER A 61 4.25 2.88 -6.82
C SER A 61 2.91 3.30 -7.40
N PHE A 62 2.09 3.96 -6.58
CA PHE A 62 0.81 4.54 -6.99
C PHE A 62 0.97 6.04 -7.10
N THR A 63 0.83 6.58 -8.31
CA THR A 63 0.86 8.04 -8.54
C THR A 63 -0.55 8.52 -8.82
N MET A 64 -0.98 9.53 -8.07
CA MET A 64 -2.33 10.08 -8.16
C MET A 64 -2.47 11.07 -9.32
N PRO A 65 -3.71 11.48 -9.66
CA PRO A 65 -3.92 12.40 -10.79
C PRO A 65 -3.15 13.71 -10.69
N ASN A 66 -2.84 14.19 -9.48
CA ASN A 66 -2.07 15.40 -9.30
C ASN A 66 -0.56 15.20 -9.48
N GLY A 67 -0.11 14.00 -9.79
CA GLY A 67 1.30 13.70 -9.98
C GLY A 67 2.03 13.27 -8.72
N GLU A 68 1.40 13.31 -7.56
CA GLU A 68 2.04 12.92 -6.31
C GLU A 68 1.94 11.41 -6.09
N THR A 69 3.00 10.83 -5.54
CA THR A 69 3.02 9.40 -5.23
C THR A 69 2.32 9.15 -3.90
N ALA A 70 1.26 8.35 -3.94
CA ALA A 70 0.44 8.09 -2.77
C ALA A 70 0.90 6.89 -1.97
N GLY A 71 1.64 5.98 -2.56
CA GLY A 71 2.06 4.79 -1.84
C GLY A 71 2.86 3.83 -2.67
N ILE A 72 3.29 2.78 -2.00
CA ILE A 72 4.07 1.69 -2.56
C ILE A 72 3.43 0.38 -2.13
N VAL A 73 3.38 -0.57 -3.04
CA VAL A 73 2.98 -1.94 -2.73
C VAL A 73 4.09 -2.88 -3.16
N GLY A 74 4.38 -3.86 -2.33
CA GLY A 74 5.35 -4.91 -2.65
C GLY A 74 4.75 -6.29 -2.43
N ILE A 75 5.20 -7.26 -3.23
CA ILE A 75 4.82 -8.66 -3.08
C ILE A 75 6.08 -9.50 -3.18
N ILE A 76 6.35 -10.29 -2.13
CA ILE A 76 7.44 -11.25 -2.13
C ILE A 76 6.82 -12.60 -1.80
N ASP A 77 6.92 -13.53 -2.74
CA ASP A 77 6.24 -14.83 -2.67
C ASP A 77 4.72 -14.61 -2.56
N ASP A 78 4.12 -14.88 -1.41
CA ASP A 78 2.70 -14.66 -1.16
C ASP A 78 2.44 -13.54 -0.15
N GLN A 79 3.47 -12.83 0.27
CA GLN A 79 3.34 -11.79 1.28
C GLN A 79 3.26 -10.41 0.65
N ILE A 80 2.16 -9.72 0.89
CA ILE A 80 1.91 -8.38 0.36
C ILE A 80 2.09 -7.35 1.46
N TRP A 81 2.71 -6.21 1.12
CA TRP A 81 2.82 -5.07 2.04
C TRP A 81 2.56 -3.78 1.29
N MET A 82 2.10 -2.76 2.02
CA MET A 82 1.82 -1.46 1.44
C MET A 82 2.13 -0.36 2.44
N LEU A 83 2.74 0.71 1.96
CA LEU A 83 3.04 1.91 2.76
C LEU A 83 2.54 3.13 1.99
N CYS A 84 1.84 4.02 2.67
CA CYS A 84 1.19 5.16 2.05
C CYS A 84 1.65 6.49 2.62
N THR A 85 1.56 7.52 1.79
CA THR A 85 1.73 8.91 2.20
C THR A 85 0.36 9.53 2.50
N PRO A 86 0.31 10.71 3.15
CA PRO A 86 -0.97 11.40 3.38
C PRO A 86 -1.74 11.76 2.11
N VAL A 87 -1.12 11.67 0.95
CA VAL A 87 -1.79 11.96 -0.34
C VAL A 87 -3.03 11.10 -0.54
N ILE A 88 -3.08 9.88 0.02
CA ILE A 88 -4.28 9.03 -0.11
C ILE A 88 -5.52 9.70 0.46
N HIS A 89 -5.37 10.59 1.43
CA HIS A 89 -6.51 11.27 2.06
C HIS A 89 -7.14 12.32 1.15
N GLN A 90 -6.45 12.73 0.08
CA GLN A 90 -6.97 13.65 -0.92
C GLN A 90 -7.78 12.91 -1.99
N TYR A 91 -7.55 11.61 -2.15
CA TYR A 91 -8.17 10.80 -3.19
C TYR A 91 -8.65 9.45 -2.64
N PRO A 92 -9.42 9.43 -1.54
CA PRO A 92 -9.67 8.15 -0.85
C PRO A 92 -10.41 7.12 -1.71
N LEU A 93 -11.41 7.55 -2.46
CA LEU A 93 -12.17 6.62 -3.30
C LEU A 93 -11.38 6.22 -4.55
N THR A 94 -10.73 7.17 -5.19
CA THR A 94 -9.93 6.90 -6.39
C THR A 94 -8.80 5.93 -6.07
N PHE A 95 -8.09 6.17 -4.97
CA PHE A 95 -7.01 5.30 -4.53
C PHE A 95 -7.54 3.89 -4.25
N ALA A 96 -8.60 3.77 -3.47
CA ALA A 96 -9.14 2.47 -3.09
C ALA A 96 -9.62 1.67 -4.31
N ARG A 97 -10.32 2.30 -5.24
CA ARG A 97 -10.81 1.63 -6.44
C ARG A 97 -9.68 1.14 -7.33
N GLU A 98 -8.66 1.97 -7.53
CA GLU A 98 -7.54 1.58 -8.37
C GLU A 98 -6.68 0.50 -7.71
N ALA A 99 -6.51 0.57 -6.40
CA ALA A 99 -5.82 -0.47 -5.66
C ALA A 99 -6.55 -1.81 -5.80
N LYS A 100 -7.89 -1.80 -5.70
CA LYS A 100 -8.69 -3.00 -5.86
C LYS A 100 -8.59 -3.57 -7.26
N ARG A 101 -8.66 -2.71 -8.29
CA ARG A 101 -8.54 -3.14 -9.68
C ARG A 101 -7.17 -3.77 -9.93
N TRP A 102 -6.12 -3.16 -9.43
CA TRP A 102 -4.77 -3.70 -9.56
C TRP A 102 -4.65 -5.05 -8.86
N LEU A 103 -5.15 -5.15 -7.63
CA LEU A 103 -5.10 -6.39 -6.85
C LEU A 103 -5.86 -7.51 -7.55
N ASP A 104 -7.06 -7.22 -8.05
CA ASP A 104 -7.90 -8.20 -8.74
C ASP A 104 -7.23 -8.73 -10.02
N SER A 105 -6.31 -7.95 -10.60
CA SER A 105 -5.60 -8.35 -11.83
C SER A 105 -4.32 -9.15 -11.55
N ARG A 106 -3.96 -9.34 -10.28
CA ARG A 106 -2.71 -10.04 -9.94
C ARG A 106 -2.83 -11.53 -10.23
N THR A 107 -1.67 -12.13 -10.49
CA THR A 107 -1.59 -13.55 -10.81
C THR A 107 -1.26 -14.43 -9.62
N GLU A 108 -0.81 -13.86 -8.52
CA GLU A 108 -0.58 -14.62 -7.29
C GLU A 108 -1.91 -15.24 -6.83
N PRO A 109 -1.94 -16.54 -6.52
CA PRO A 109 -3.20 -17.15 -6.11
C PRO A 109 -3.67 -16.72 -4.72
N TYR A 110 -2.74 -16.40 -3.84
CA TYR A 110 -3.01 -16.12 -2.42
C TYR A 110 -2.06 -15.05 -1.90
N LEU A 111 -2.58 -14.09 -1.14
CA LEU A 111 -1.79 -13.03 -0.53
C LEU A 111 -2.17 -12.88 0.94
N TRP A 112 -1.18 -12.60 1.79
CA TRP A 112 -1.39 -12.44 3.23
C TRP A 112 -0.38 -11.46 3.83
N ASN A 113 -0.68 -10.96 5.01
CA ASN A 113 0.27 -10.29 5.90
C ASN A 113 -0.41 -10.02 7.25
N VAL A 114 0.21 -9.17 8.06
CA VAL A 114 -0.34 -8.69 9.32
C VAL A 114 -0.43 -7.17 9.28
N VAL A 115 -1.39 -6.60 10.00
CA VAL A 115 -1.60 -5.16 10.08
C VAL A 115 -1.71 -4.73 11.53
N ASP A 116 -1.10 -3.61 11.89
CA ASP A 116 -1.20 -3.04 13.23
C ASP A 116 -2.67 -2.73 13.53
N LYS A 117 -3.18 -3.25 14.64
CA LYS A 117 -4.57 -3.05 15.04
C LYS A 117 -4.95 -1.56 15.15
N ARG A 118 -3.97 -0.70 15.41
CA ARG A 118 -4.19 0.74 15.53
C ARG A 118 -4.30 1.46 14.19
N ASN A 119 -3.88 0.81 13.11
CA ASN A 119 -3.92 1.41 11.77
C ASN A 119 -5.29 1.22 11.14
N THR A 120 -6.28 1.94 11.66
CA THR A 120 -7.69 1.74 11.30
C THR A 120 -8.00 2.10 9.85
N VAL A 121 -7.31 3.08 9.28
CA VAL A 121 -7.49 3.45 7.87
C VAL A 121 -7.06 2.29 6.97
N HIS A 122 -5.92 1.70 7.28
CA HIS A 122 -5.42 0.55 6.51
C HIS A 122 -6.35 -0.66 6.65
N ILE A 123 -6.86 -0.90 7.85
CA ILE A 123 -7.81 -2.00 8.08
C ILE A 123 -9.07 -1.81 7.24
N LYS A 124 -9.60 -0.60 7.15
CA LYS A 124 -10.76 -0.32 6.30
C LYS A 124 -10.45 -0.57 4.83
N LEU A 125 -9.27 -0.17 4.38
CA LEU A 125 -8.84 -0.41 3.02
C LEU A 125 -8.75 -1.91 2.74
N LEU A 126 -8.15 -2.68 3.63
CA LEU A 126 -8.02 -4.14 3.47
C LEU A 126 -9.38 -4.81 3.32
N LYS A 127 -10.37 -4.39 4.10
CA LYS A 127 -11.74 -4.91 3.97
C LYS A 127 -12.34 -4.59 2.60
N PHE A 128 -12.17 -3.35 2.15
CA PHE A 128 -12.63 -2.94 0.83
C PHE A 128 -11.96 -3.75 -0.28
N LEU A 129 -10.67 -4.05 -0.12
CA LEU A 129 -9.90 -4.84 -1.08
C LEU A 129 -10.24 -6.33 -1.05
N GLY A 130 -11.14 -6.75 -0.19
CA GLY A 130 -11.60 -8.14 -0.14
C GLY A 130 -10.79 -9.06 0.74
N PHE A 131 -9.89 -8.55 1.56
CA PHE A 131 -9.16 -9.37 2.52
C PHE A 131 -10.04 -9.77 3.70
N THR A 132 -9.82 -10.98 4.19
CA THR A 132 -10.43 -11.47 5.42
C THR A 132 -9.48 -11.16 6.57
N LEU A 133 -10.03 -10.58 7.63
CA LEU A 133 -9.27 -10.33 8.85
C LEU A 133 -9.50 -11.49 9.82
N HIS A 134 -8.42 -11.98 10.38
CA HIS A 134 -8.43 -13.11 11.31
C HIS A 134 -8.23 -12.61 12.75
N GLU A 135 -7.79 -13.51 13.63
CA GLU A 135 -7.62 -13.17 15.04
C GLU A 135 -6.42 -12.26 15.25
N GLU A 136 -6.45 -11.56 16.37
CA GLU A 136 -5.36 -10.73 16.85
C GLU A 136 -4.22 -11.59 17.37
N LEU A 137 -2.99 -11.14 17.14
CA LEU A 137 -1.79 -11.80 17.64
C LEU A 137 -0.78 -10.76 18.12
N SER A 138 0.13 -11.18 19.00
CA SER A 138 1.25 -10.33 19.41
C SER A 138 2.35 -10.43 18.36
N PHE A 139 2.85 -9.30 17.91
CA PHE A 139 3.77 -9.28 16.78
C PHE A 139 4.92 -8.32 17.03
N GLY A 140 6.08 -8.68 16.46
CA GLY A 140 7.26 -7.82 16.42
C GLY A 140 8.01 -7.72 17.74
N PRO A 141 9.07 -6.89 17.77
CA PRO A 141 9.94 -6.81 18.95
C PRO A 141 9.26 -6.22 20.18
N ASN A 142 8.16 -5.48 19.99
CA ASN A 142 7.43 -4.85 21.07
C ASN A 142 6.15 -5.57 21.45
N ASN A 143 5.90 -6.75 20.87
CA ASN A 143 4.71 -7.57 21.15
C ASN A 143 3.40 -6.78 21.02
N LEU A 144 3.28 -5.99 19.96
CA LEU A 144 2.09 -5.16 19.73
C LEU A 144 0.96 -5.97 19.11
N PRO A 145 -0.30 -5.55 19.34
CA PRO A 145 -1.43 -6.26 18.75
C PRO A 145 -1.52 -5.98 17.25
N PHE A 146 -1.40 -7.05 16.49
CA PHE A 146 -1.57 -7.06 15.03
C PHE A 146 -2.70 -8.01 14.66
N ILE A 147 -3.25 -7.85 13.47
CA ILE A 147 -4.30 -8.72 12.94
C ILE A 147 -3.77 -9.33 11.64
N ARG A 148 -3.87 -10.65 11.54
CA ARG A 148 -3.51 -11.35 10.30
C ARG A 148 -4.63 -11.18 9.29
N PHE A 149 -4.28 -10.91 8.03
CA PHE A 149 -5.24 -10.80 6.93
C PHE A 149 -4.78 -11.63 5.74
N ASP A 150 -5.74 -12.11 4.96
CA ASP A 150 -5.42 -12.86 3.75
C ASP A 150 -6.54 -12.78 2.73
N ARG A 151 -6.20 -13.15 1.50
CA ARG A 151 -7.17 -13.22 0.42
C ARG A 151 -6.70 -14.21 -0.63
N TRP A 152 -7.62 -15.06 -1.08
CA TRP A 152 -7.42 -15.85 -2.29
C TRP A 152 -7.81 -14.99 -3.49
N ILE A 153 -6.86 -14.75 -4.38
CA ILE A 153 -7.10 -13.93 -5.59
C ILE A 153 -7.74 -14.81 -6.67
N HIS A 154 -7.30 -16.05 -6.73
CA HIS A 154 -7.79 -17.00 -7.73
C HIS A 154 -8.16 -18.35 -7.12
#